data_56931358d597c9e76aa8ca5437927d82
#
_entry.id   56931358d597c9e76aa8ca5437927d82
#
_cell.length_a   1.000
_cell.length_b   1.000
_cell.length_c   1.000
_cell.angle_alpha   90.00
_cell.angle_beta   90.00
_cell.angle_gamma   90.00
#
_symmetry.space_group_name_H-M   'P 1'
#
loop_
_entity.id
_entity.type
_entity.pdbx_description
1 polymer ?
#
loop_
_entity_poly.entity_id
_entity_poly.type
_entity_poly.pdbx_seq_one_letter_code
_entity_poly.pdbx_strand_id
1 'polypeptide(L)'
;MKEKFQNPQTVIRWLFAGFTVICLLAAVLVSDRGGMLDGLVRICTQSGQTVKSYFDPSYGGFSGTFLNVALVCAVCLGLYCLPGSKPDGVSVLAFFLTAGFCFWGTTILNIWFSFAGVLVYCLAMKKKPGAMANAFLFSTGLAPLITEMLFRYPGEAWHGFTGLGIVLALAVGVFIGFLFPAVLPHSPQMHKGYDLYNAAVPIGLIAFFLRSLLYKIFTSAPPASENVGLADSFVPVSVGFCLVVFALAIVWGLALGGAKEYGRLLRDSGYNVD
;
A
#
# COMPACT_ATOMS: atom_id res chain seq x y z
N MET A 1 8.60 19.79 24.64
CA MET A 1 8.45 19.53 23.19
C MET A 1 9.72 18.98 22.56
N LYS A 2 10.92 19.52 22.84
CA LYS A 2 12.19 19.05 22.26
C LYS A 2 12.52 17.56 22.53
N GLU A 3 12.26 17.03 23.72
CA GLU A 3 12.54 15.63 24.05
C GLU A 3 11.68 14.59 23.29
N LYS A 4 10.41 14.94 22.96
CA LYS A 4 9.54 14.03 22.20
C LYS A 4 9.99 13.83 20.75
N PHE A 5 10.69 14.80 20.14
CA PHE A 5 11.24 14.71 18.79
C PHE A 5 12.63 14.07 18.74
N GLN A 6 13.20 13.66 19.88
CA GLN A 6 14.45 12.88 19.90
C GLN A 6 14.22 11.37 19.69
N ASN A 7 12.97 10.89 19.80
CA ASN A 7 12.67 9.48 19.54
C ASN A 7 12.34 9.26 18.04
N PRO A 8 13.19 8.57 17.28
CA PRO A 8 12.99 8.34 15.84
C PRO A 8 11.62 7.71 15.51
N GLN A 9 11.15 6.81 16.35
CA GLN A 9 9.85 6.16 16.15
C GLN A 9 8.68 7.15 16.22
N THR A 10 8.78 8.14 17.10
CA THR A 10 7.77 9.21 17.21
C THR A 10 7.80 10.12 15.99
N VAL A 11 8.99 10.48 15.52
CA VAL A 11 9.16 11.27 14.29
C VAL A 11 8.55 10.57 13.08
N ILE A 12 8.81 9.27 12.92
CA ILE A 12 8.24 8.48 11.82
C ILE A 12 6.72 8.44 11.90
N ARG A 13 6.12 8.24 13.08
CA ARG A 13 4.65 8.28 13.23
C ARG A 13 4.07 9.65 12.86
N TRP A 14 4.74 10.74 13.22
CA TRP A 14 4.32 12.08 12.81
C TRP A 14 4.44 12.31 11.32
N LEU A 15 5.47 11.76 10.67
CA LEU A 15 5.61 11.77 9.22
C LEU A 15 4.42 11.06 8.54
N PHE A 16 4.04 9.88 9.02
CA PHE A 16 2.89 9.13 8.52
C PHE A 16 1.58 9.88 8.74
N ALA A 17 1.39 10.45 9.93
CA ALA A 17 0.21 11.26 10.23
C ALA A 17 0.12 12.49 9.33
N GLY A 18 1.24 13.20 9.14
CA GLY A 18 1.31 14.36 8.25
C GLY A 18 0.94 14.02 6.81
N PHE A 19 1.49 12.94 6.26
CA PHE A 19 1.15 12.49 4.92
C PHE A 19 -0.32 12.08 4.80
N THR A 20 -0.85 11.36 5.79
CA THR A 20 -2.27 11.00 5.83
C THR A 20 -3.18 12.24 5.79
N VAL A 21 -2.83 13.26 6.57
CA VAL A 21 -3.58 14.54 6.57
C VAL A 21 -3.46 15.26 5.23
N ILE A 22 -2.28 15.26 4.60
CA ILE A 22 -2.10 15.86 3.26
C ILE A 22 -3.02 15.19 2.24
N CYS A 23 -3.09 13.85 2.24
CA CYS A 23 -3.98 13.11 1.34
C CYS A 23 -5.46 13.43 1.62
N LEU A 24 -5.84 13.53 2.90
CA LEU A 24 -7.21 13.90 3.27
C LEU A 24 -7.55 15.33 2.83
N LEU A 25 -6.64 16.27 3.02
CA LEU A 25 -6.80 17.64 2.53
C LEU A 25 -6.88 17.69 1.00
N ALA A 26 -6.03 16.93 0.29
CA ALA A 26 -6.12 16.82 -1.16
C ALA A 26 -7.50 16.32 -1.59
N ALA A 27 -8.06 15.29 -0.94
CA ALA A 27 -9.39 14.78 -1.25
C ALA A 27 -10.50 15.84 -1.13
N VAL A 28 -10.37 16.76 -0.16
CA VAL A 28 -11.38 17.79 0.09
C VAL A 28 -11.18 19.04 -0.76
N LEU A 29 -9.94 19.34 -1.15
CA LEU A 29 -9.60 20.59 -1.85
C LEU A 29 -9.70 20.46 -3.38
N VAL A 30 -9.72 19.27 -3.94
CA VAL A 30 -9.87 19.08 -5.38
C VAL A 30 -11.29 19.42 -5.86
N SER A 31 -11.41 19.74 -7.15
CA SER A 31 -12.64 20.28 -7.74
C SER A 31 -13.81 19.28 -7.77
N ASP A 32 -13.54 17.98 -7.81
CA ASP A 32 -14.52 16.90 -7.88
C ASP A 32 -14.97 16.36 -6.50
N ARG A 33 -14.72 17.12 -5.44
CA ARG A 33 -15.05 16.74 -4.05
C ARG A 33 -16.52 16.33 -3.82
N GLY A 34 -17.46 16.83 -4.65
CA GLY A 34 -18.86 16.46 -4.57
C GLY A 34 -19.15 14.98 -4.86
N GLY A 35 -18.27 14.33 -5.62
CA GLY A 35 -18.33 12.89 -5.93
C GLY A 35 -17.40 12.01 -5.10
N MET A 36 -16.79 12.53 -4.02
CA MET A 36 -15.73 11.87 -3.27
C MET A 36 -16.13 10.50 -2.71
N LEU A 37 -17.30 10.37 -2.09
CA LEU A 37 -17.78 9.11 -1.53
C LEU A 37 -18.19 8.13 -2.63
N ASP A 38 -18.87 8.62 -3.66
CA ASP A 38 -19.25 7.79 -4.81
C ASP A 38 -18.02 7.29 -5.56
N GLY A 39 -17.01 8.14 -5.72
CA GLY A 39 -15.71 7.78 -6.27
C GLY A 39 -15.01 6.68 -5.45
N LEU A 40 -14.98 6.81 -4.14
CA LEU A 40 -14.44 5.79 -3.25
C LEU A 40 -15.20 4.47 -3.37
N VAL A 41 -16.53 4.50 -3.40
CA VAL A 41 -17.36 3.29 -3.58
C VAL A 41 -17.05 2.63 -4.92
N ARG A 42 -16.97 3.40 -6.03
CA ARG A 42 -16.61 2.87 -7.33
C ARG A 42 -15.23 2.22 -7.34
N ILE A 43 -14.21 2.86 -6.76
CA ILE A 43 -12.86 2.27 -6.61
C ILE A 43 -12.92 0.92 -5.87
N CYS A 44 -13.73 0.83 -4.83
CA CYS A 44 -13.81 -0.37 -4.01
C CYS A 44 -14.62 -1.51 -4.64
N THR A 45 -15.63 -1.21 -5.49
CA THR A 45 -16.67 -2.19 -5.87
C THR A 45 -16.81 -2.41 -7.37
N GLN A 46 -16.14 -1.62 -8.21
CA GLN A 46 -16.22 -1.76 -9.66
C GLN A 46 -14.91 -2.27 -10.27
N SER A 47 -15.03 -2.76 -11.50
CA SER A 47 -13.87 -3.14 -12.30
C SER A 47 -13.03 -1.91 -12.66
N GLY A 48 -11.76 -1.94 -12.43
CA GLY A 48 -10.94 -0.80 -12.81
C GLY A 48 -9.51 -0.90 -12.36
N GLN A 49 -9.23 -1.77 -11.40
CA GLN A 49 -7.90 -1.86 -10.82
C GLN A 49 -6.82 -2.27 -11.79
N THR A 50 -7.18 -2.99 -12.84
CA THR A 50 -6.24 -3.44 -13.88
C THR A 50 -6.45 -2.77 -15.22
N VAL A 51 -7.57 -2.06 -15.40
CA VAL A 51 -8.03 -1.54 -16.70
C VAL A 51 -8.22 -0.03 -16.73
N LYS A 52 -8.44 0.63 -15.59
CA LYS A 52 -8.71 2.07 -15.52
C LYS A 52 -7.85 2.77 -14.48
N SER A 53 -7.50 4.02 -14.74
CA SER A 53 -6.91 4.88 -13.73
C SER A 53 -7.93 5.23 -12.65
N TYR A 54 -7.52 5.17 -11.39
CA TYR A 54 -8.36 5.64 -10.28
C TYR A 54 -8.72 7.12 -10.38
N PHE A 55 -7.87 7.91 -11.05
CA PHE A 55 -8.09 9.34 -11.27
C PHE A 55 -9.09 9.65 -12.37
N ASP A 56 -9.57 8.66 -13.13
CA ASP A 56 -10.62 8.85 -14.11
C ASP A 56 -11.88 9.40 -13.43
N PRO A 57 -12.44 10.55 -13.88
CA PRO A 57 -13.63 11.15 -13.28
C PRO A 57 -14.87 10.23 -13.30
N SER A 58 -14.95 9.35 -14.30
CA SER A 58 -16.03 8.35 -14.39
C SER A 58 -15.86 7.20 -13.40
N TYR A 59 -14.69 7.08 -12.77
CA TYR A 59 -14.35 5.99 -11.86
C TYR A 59 -14.14 6.49 -10.42
N GLY A 60 -12.97 6.85 -10.03
CA GLY A 60 -12.65 7.36 -8.69
C GLY A 60 -12.60 8.88 -8.60
N GLY A 61 -12.13 9.51 -9.64
CA GLY A 61 -11.78 10.91 -9.63
C GLY A 61 -10.59 11.20 -8.71
N PHE A 62 -10.22 12.45 -8.60
CA PHE A 62 -9.14 12.85 -7.68
C PHE A 62 -9.57 12.72 -6.22
N SER A 63 -10.76 13.21 -5.87
CA SER A 63 -11.24 13.22 -4.49
C SER A 63 -11.44 11.82 -3.92
N GLY A 64 -12.07 10.91 -4.68
CA GLY A 64 -12.27 9.52 -4.27
C GLY A 64 -10.95 8.77 -4.12
N THR A 65 -9.99 9.00 -5.04
CA THR A 65 -8.66 8.40 -4.98
C THR A 65 -7.86 8.88 -3.79
N PHE A 66 -7.78 10.20 -3.56
CA PHE A 66 -7.06 10.73 -2.40
C PHE A 66 -7.72 10.32 -1.07
N LEU A 67 -9.05 10.19 -1.04
CA LEU A 67 -9.73 9.67 0.15
C LEU A 67 -9.35 8.21 0.41
N ASN A 68 -9.31 7.37 -0.63
CA ASN A 68 -8.83 5.98 -0.51
C ASN A 68 -7.43 5.91 0.10
N VAL A 69 -6.49 6.72 -0.45
CA VAL A 69 -5.11 6.80 0.08
C VAL A 69 -5.11 7.22 1.55
N ALA A 70 -5.85 8.27 1.90
CA ALA A 70 -5.91 8.77 3.26
C ALA A 70 -6.45 7.72 4.25
N LEU A 71 -7.51 6.99 3.88
CA LEU A 71 -8.10 5.96 4.72
C LEU A 71 -7.15 4.78 4.94
N VAL A 72 -6.52 4.28 3.87
CA VAL A 72 -5.53 3.20 4.00
C VAL A 72 -4.33 3.66 4.82
N CYS A 73 -3.80 4.86 4.58
CA CYS A 73 -2.71 5.43 5.37
C CYS A 73 -3.08 5.59 6.85
N ALA A 74 -4.32 5.96 7.16
CA ALA A 74 -4.79 6.03 8.53
C ALA A 74 -4.81 4.65 9.22
N VAL A 75 -5.23 3.60 8.50
CA VAL A 75 -5.18 2.21 9.00
C VAL A 75 -3.72 1.78 9.21
N CYS A 76 -2.83 2.06 8.25
CA CYS A 76 -1.40 1.76 8.38
C CYS A 76 -0.75 2.48 9.57
N LEU A 77 -1.07 3.77 9.76
CA LEU A 77 -0.63 4.52 10.94
C LEU A 77 -1.14 3.87 12.24
N GLY A 78 -2.40 3.41 12.25
CA GLY A 78 -2.98 2.66 13.36
C GLY A 78 -2.16 1.42 13.72
N LEU A 79 -1.72 0.64 12.72
CA LEU A 79 -0.84 -0.53 12.95
C LEU A 79 0.49 -0.13 13.59
N TYR A 80 1.09 0.99 13.17
CA TYR A 80 2.32 1.50 13.78
C TYR A 80 2.13 2.11 15.17
N CYS A 81 0.90 2.35 15.59
CA CYS A 81 0.57 2.77 16.96
C CYS A 81 0.26 1.59 17.89
N LEU A 82 0.14 0.36 17.37
CA LEU A 82 -0.10 -0.82 18.19
C LEU A 82 1.06 -1.15 19.13
N PRO A 83 0.79 -1.79 20.29
CA PRO A 83 1.82 -2.26 21.21
C PRO A 83 2.81 -3.21 20.52
N GLY A 84 4.10 -2.95 20.71
CA GLY A 84 5.19 -3.72 20.11
C GLY A 84 5.68 -3.20 18.76
N SER A 85 5.02 -2.20 18.18
CA SER A 85 5.49 -1.55 16.95
C SER A 85 6.70 -0.65 17.23
N LYS A 86 7.73 -0.82 16.40
CA LYS A 86 8.97 -0.03 16.42
C LYS A 86 9.28 0.42 15.00
N PRO A 87 8.59 1.47 14.49
CA PRO A 87 8.82 1.94 13.13
C PRO A 87 10.26 2.42 12.93
N ASP A 88 10.83 2.05 11.80
CA ASP A 88 12.20 2.30 11.36
C ASP A 88 12.25 2.75 9.89
N GLY A 89 13.42 2.75 9.26
CA GLY A 89 13.56 3.09 7.83
C GLY A 89 12.78 2.16 6.89
N VAL A 90 12.70 0.86 7.21
CA VAL A 90 11.90 -0.10 6.44
C VAL A 90 10.41 0.21 6.58
N SER A 91 9.99 0.69 7.74
CA SER A 91 8.60 1.12 7.98
C SER A 91 8.23 2.35 7.16
N VAL A 92 9.16 3.29 6.98
CA VAL A 92 8.95 4.46 6.09
C VAL A 92 8.70 3.99 4.66
N LEU A 93 9.53 3.07 4.19
CA LEU A 93 9.36 2.49 2.88
C LEU A 93 8.03 1.74 2.74
N ALA A 94 7.71 0.84 3.68
CA ALA A 94 6.48 0.05 3.67
C ALA A 94 5.24 0.97 3.61
N PHE A 95 5.25 2.06 4.39
CA PHE A 95 4.16 3.02 4.42
C PHE A 95 3.98 3.74 3.07
N PHE A 96 5.04 4.33 2.53
CA PHE A 96 4.95 5.09 1.27
C PHE A 96 4.75 4.19 0.06
N LEU A 97 5.27 2.97 0.06
CA LEU A 97 5.00 1.99 -0.98
C LEU A 97 3.51 1.58 -0.99
N THR A 98 2.95 1.30 0.19
CA THR A 98 1.51 1.01 0.32
C THR A 98 0.66 2.20 -0.09
N ALA A 99 1.04 3.43 0.31
CA ALA A 99 0.37 4.64 -0.15
C ALA A 99 0.42 4.78 -1.68
N GLY A 100 1.55 4.47 -2.30
CA GLY A 100 1.71 4.42 -3.76
C GLY A 100 0.77 3.41 -4.42
N PHE A 101 0.64 2.22 -3.85
CA PHE A 101 -0.30 1.19 -4.35
C PHE A 101 -1.76 1.63 -4.24
N CYS A 102 -2.11 2.51 -3.31
CA CYS A 102 -3.47 3.02 -3.16
C CYS A 102 -3.90 3.97 -4.29
N PHE A 103 -2.96 4.47 -5.08
CA PHE A 103 -3.28 5.19 -6.32
C PHE A 103 -3.66 4.25 -7.46
N TRP A 104 -3.35 2.96 -7.31
CA TRP A 104 -3.70 1.94 -8.27
C TRP A 104 -3.73 0.55 -7.62
N GLY A 105 -4.92 -0.03 -7.48
CA GLY A 105 -5.10 -1.43 -7.12
C GLY A 105 -5.35 -1.72 -5.63
N THR A 106 -4.74 -0.99 -4.70
CA THR A 106 -4.99 -1.17 -3.27
C THR A 106 -6.09 -0.24 -2.79
N THR A 107 -7.08 -0.79 -2.10
CA THR A 107 -8.24 -0.03 -1.60
C THR A 107 -8.49 -0.31 -0.12
N ILE A 108 -9.24 0.59 0.51
CA ILE A 108 -9.66 0.40 1.91
C ILE A 108 -10.50 -0.88 2.10
N LEU A 109 -11.08 -1.43 1.03
CA LEU A 109 -11.82 -2.68 1.09
C LEU A 109 -10.90 -3.90 1.03
N ASN A 110 -9.98 -3.96 0.05
CA ASN A 110 -9.25 -5.19 -0.26
C ASN A 110 -8.08 -5.50 0.70
N ILE A 111 -7.55 -4.50 1.43
CA ILE A 111 -6.46 -4.70 2.39
C ILE A 111 -6.83 -5.67 3.53
N TRP A 112 -8.09 -5.70 3.95
CA TRP A 112 -8.51 -6.48 5.11
C TRP A 112 -8.34 -7.98 4.92
N PHE A 113 -8.44 -8.48 3.70
CA PHE A 113 -8.30 -9.88 3.38
C PHE A 113 -6.85 -10.39 3.59
N SER A 114 -5.84 -9.63 3.13
CA SER A 114 -4.45 -9.97 3.41
C SER A 114 -4.09 -9.69 4.88
N PHE A 115 -4.65 -8.65 5.48
CA PHE A 115 -4.49 -8.38 6.91
C PHE A 115 -5.01 -9.51 7.79
N ALA A 116 -6.15 -10.12 7.43
CA ALA A 116 -6.64 -11.32 8.11
C ALA A 116 -5.60 -12.45 8.06
N GLY A 117 -4.94 -12.64 6.93
CA GLY A 117 -3.87 -13.64 6.79
C GLY A 117 -2.66 -13.37 7.68
N VAL A 118 -2.19 -12.11 7.73
CA VAL A 118 -1.08 -11.73 8.63
C VAL A 118 -1.51 -11.89 10.09
N LEU A 119 -2.77 -11.58 10.43
CA LEU A 119 -3.29 -11.79 11.78
C LEU A 119 -3.31 -13.28 12.16
N VAL A 120 -3.75 -14.16 11.25
CA VAL A 120 -3.69 -15.61 11.43
C VAL A 120 -2.24 -16.06 11.65
N TYR A 121 -1.29 -15.54 10.88
CA TYR A 121 0.13 -15.80 11.10
C TYR A 121 0.58 -15.35 12.49
N CYS A 122 0.20 -14.12 12.90
CA CYS A 122 0.53 -13.61 14.24
C CYS A 122 0.01 -14.53 15.35
N LEU A 123 -1.21 -15.02 15.23
CA LEU A 123 -1.82 -15.96 16.19
C LEU A 123 -1.08 -17.30 16.21
N ALA A 124 -0.83 -17.89 15.04
CA ALA A 124 -0.13 -19.17 14.90
C ALA A 124 1.30 -19.12 15.46
N MET A 125 2.01 -18.03 15.18
CA MET A 125 3.41 -17.86 15.56
C MET A 125 3.59 -17.11 16.89
N LYS A 126 2.50 -16.78 17.59
CA LYS A 126 2.49 -16.02 18.86
C LYS A 126 3.23 -14.68 18.76
N LYS A 127 3.11 -14.00 17.63
CA LYS A 127 3.71 -12.68 17.38
C LYS A 127 2.72 -11.57 17.72
N LYS A 128 3.23 -10.43 18.20
CA LYS A 128 2.40 -9.24 18.41
C LYS A 128 2.11 -8.55 17.07
N PRO A 129 0.84 -8.22 16.74
CA PRO A 129 0.52 -7.55 15.47
C PRO A 129 1.34 -6.28 15.22
N GLY A 130 1.55 -5.43 16.22
CA GLY A 130 2.36 -4.23 16.08
C GLY A 130 3.82 -4.50 15.67
N ALA A 131 4.40 -5.62 16.12
CA ALA A 131 5.75 -6.02 15.71
C ALA A 131 5.81 -6.53 14.26
N MET A 132 4.66 -6.84 13.68
CA MET A 132 4.51 -7.30 12.30
C MET A 132 3.91 -6.24 11.36
N ALA A 133 3.88 -4.96 11.79
CA ALA A 133 3.26 -3.87 11.03
C ALA A 133 3.74 -3.82 9.58
N ASN A 134 5.05 -3.91 9.34
CA ASN A 134 5.60 -3.94 7.97
C ASN A 134 5.06 -5.11 7.13
N ALA A 135 4.83 -6.28 7.74
CA ALA A 135 4.28 -7.44 7.03
C ALA A 135 2.82 -7.21 6.62
N PHE A 136 2.02 -6.55 7.46
CA PHE A 136 0.68 -6.13 7.06
C PHE A 136 0.73 -5.24 5.82
N LEU A 137 1.57 -4.20 5.83
CA LEU A 137 1.65 -3.25 4.72
C LEU A 137 2.13 -3.93 3.43
N PHE A 138 3.24 -4.65 3.47
CA PHE A 138 3.77 -5.30 2.29
C PHE A 138 2.85 -6.38 1.70
N SER A 139 2.05 -7.07 2.54
CA SER A 139 1.07 -8.06 2.05
C SER A 139 0.00 -7.46 1.14
N THR A 140 -0.21 -6.14 1.19
CA THR A 140 -1.16 -5.43 0.30
C THR A 140 -0.68 -5.32 -1.14
N GLY A 141 0.57 -5.64 -1.44
CA GLY A 141 1.11 -5.60 -2.80
C GLY A 141 0.36 -6.49 -3.81
N LEU A 142 -0.41 -7.47 -3.32
CA LEU A 142 -1.28 -8.32 -4.14
C LEU A 142 -2.78 -8.02 -3.96
N ALA A 143 -3.14 -6.89 -3.39
CA ALA A 143 -4.52 -6.48 -3.18
C ALA A 143 -5.38 -6.44 -4.47
N PRO A 144 -4.85 -6.06 -5.65
CA PRO A 144 -5.60 -6.15 -6.90
C PRO A 144 -6.11 -7.57 -7.22
N LEU A 145 -5.33 -8.61 -6.91
CA LEU A 145 -5.75 -10.00 -7.10
C LEU A 145 -6.91 -10.37 -6.16
N ILE A 146 -6.90 -9.85 -4.94
CA ILE A 146 -8.01 -10.06 -3.99
C ILE A 146 -9.31 -9.45 -4.52
N THR A 147 -9.24 -8.25 -5.10
CA THR A 147 -10.42 -7.62 -5.71
C THR A 147 -10.92 -8.41 -6.91
N GLU A 148 -10.03 -8.99 -7.68
CA GLU A 148 -10.41 -9.85 -8.80
C GLU A 148 -11.13 -11.12 -8.31
N MET A 149 -10.66 -11.73 -7.23
CA MET A 149 -11.37 -12.86 -6.60
C MET A 149 -12.76 -12.45 -6.12
N LEU A 150 -12.88 -11.23 -5.59
CA LEU A 150 -14.10 -10.71 -5.00
C LEU A 150 -15.18 -10.43 -6.04
N PHE A 151 -14.81 -9.90 -7.22
CA PHE A 151 -15.75 -9.31 -8.17
C PHE A 151 -15.73 -9.90 -9.59
N ARG A 152 -14.85 -10.81 -9.91
CA ARG A 152 -14.73 -11.36 -11.26
C ARG A 152 -14.49 -12.86 -11.33
N TYR A 153 -13.51 -13.38 -10.59
CA TYR A 153 -13.10 -14.76 -10.67
C TYR A 153 -14.20 -15.74 -10.19
N PRO A 154 -14.42 -16.90 -10.81
CA PRO A 154 -13.65 -17.51 -11.92
C PRO A 154 -14.12 -17.08 -13.32
N GLY A 155 -15.13 -16.24 -13.42
CA GLY A 155 -15.65 -15.76 -14.71
C GLY A 155 -14.79 -14.70 -15.38
N GLU A 156 -15.28 -14.18 -16.51
CA GLU A 156 -14.63 -13.09 -17.24
C GLU A 156 -15.30 -11.75 -17.02
N ALA A 157 -16.59 -11.75 -16.67
CA ALA A 157 -17.36 -10.55 -16.43
C ALA A 157 -17.30 -10.12 -14.96
N TRP A 158 -17.27 -8.83 -14.75
CA TRP A 158 -17.38 -8.26 -13.41
C TRP A 158 -18.82 -8.37 -12.90
N HIS A 159 -18.93 -8.67 -11.61
CA HIS A 159 -20.19 -8.83 -10.90
C HIS A 159 -20.13 -8.12 -9.53
N GLY A 160 -21.25 -7.95 -8.88
CA GLY A 160 -21.32 -7.44 -7.53
C GLY A 160 -20.82 -8.47 -6.49
N PHE A 161 -21.01 -8.17 -5.21
CA PHE A 161 -20.68 -9.10 -4.14
C PHE A 161 -21.44 -10.42 -4.27
N THR A 162 -20.71 -11.52 -4.19
CA THR A 162 -21.25 -12.88 -4.18
C THR A 162 -20.64 -13.66 -3.02
N GLY A 163 -21.37 -14.66 -2.50
CA GLY A 163 -20.82 -15.53 -1.46
C GLY A 163 -19.54 -16.23 -1.89
N LEU A 164 -19.48 -16.70 -3.15
CA LEU A 164 -18.29 -17.34 -3.71
C LEU A 164 -17.13 -16.34 -3.80
N GLY A 165 -17.35 -15.13 -4.30
CA GLY A 165 -16.32 -14.10 -4.41
C GLY A 165 -15.73 -13.74 -3.04
N ILE A 166 -16.57 -13.61 -2.01
CA ILE A 166 -16.11 -13.33 -0.63
C ILE A 166 -15.24 -14.49 -0.11
N VAL A 167 -15.66 -15.73 -0.31
CA VAL A 167 -14.89 -16.91 0.13
C VAL A 167 -13.55 -16.99 -0.61
N LEU A 168 -13.52 -16.77 -1.92
CA LEU A 168 -12.31 -16.79 -2.72
C LEU A 168 -11.35 -15.64 -2.33
N ALA A 169 -11.87 -14.43 -2.17
CA ALA A 169 -11.08 -13.28 -1.73
C ALA A 169 -10.48 -13.52 -0.33
N LEU A 170 -11.26 -14.10 0.58
CA LEU A 170 -10.78 -14.45 1.92
C LEU A 170 -9.71 -15.55 1.85
N ALA A 171 -9.94 -16.62 1.09
CA ALA A 171 -8.98 -17.71 0.96
C ALA A 171 -7.65 -17.22 0.37
N VAL A 172 -7.70 -16.48 -0.74
CA VAL A 172 -6.50 -15.91 -1.39
C VAL A 172 -5.83 -14.86 -0.51
N GLY A 173 -6.59 -13.96 0.10
CA GLY A 173 -6.06 -12.93 0.97
C GLY A 173 -5.38 -13.52 2.23
N VAL A 174 -6.02 -14.48 2.87
CA VAL A 174 -5.43 -15.19 4.03
C VAL A 174 -4.18 -15.95 3.60
N PHE A 175 -4.18 -16.61 2.44
CA PHE A 175 -3.00 -17.28 1.90
C PHE A 175 -1.83 -16.30 1.69
N ILE A 176 -2.08 -15.17 1.02
CA ILE A 176 -1.07 -14.12 0.81
C ILE A 176 -0.53 -13.62 2.14
N GLY A 177 -1.43 -13.19 3.03
CA GLY A 177 -1.05 -12.57 4.30
C GLY A 177 -0.37 -13.53 5.27
N PHE A 178 -0.69 -14.83 5.23
CA PHE A 178 -0.03 -15.85 6.04
C PHE A 178 1.35 -16.23 5.48
N LEU A 179 1.43 -16.43 4.17
CA LEU A 179 2.65 -16.92 3.54
C LEU A 179 3.73 -15.83 3.44
N PHE A 180 3.34 -14.58 3.21
CA PHE A 180 4.28 -13.48 3.05
C PHE A 180 5.26 -13.34 4.23
N PRO A 181 4.82 -13.19 5.50
CA PRO A 181 5.74 -13.07 6.62
C PRO A 181 6.53 -14.36 6.90
N ALA A 182 6.06 -15.52 6.44
CA ALA A 182 6.82 -16.76 6.54
C ALA A 182 7.99 -16.81 5.55
N VAL A 183 7.81 -16.27 4.34
CA VAL A 183 8.85 -16.26 3.29
C VAL A 183 9.83 -15.10 3.46
N LEU A 184 9.36 -13.95 3.97
CA LEU A 184 10.14 -12.71 4.07
C LEU A 184 11.53 -12.89 4.73
N PRO A 185 11.72 -13.63 5.84
CA PRO A 185 13.04 -13.82 6.45
C PRO A 185 14.05 -14.56 5.58
N HIS A 186 13.58 -15.30 4.58
CA HIS A 186 14.42 -16.06 3.66
C HIS A 186 14.80 -15.27 2.41
N SER A 187 14.16 -14.14 2.17
CA SER A 187 14.36 -13.30 1.00
C SER A 187 15.80 -12.80 0.83
N PRO A 188 16.51 -12.31 1.87
CA PRO A 188 17.89 -11.85 1.74
C PRO A 188 18.85 -12.93 1.19
N GLN A 189 18.62 -14.18 1.51
CA GLN A 189 19.41 -15.30 0.98
C GLN A 189 19.13 -15.57 -0.51
N MET A 190 17.91 -15.27 -0.97
CA MET A 190 17.52 -15.48 -2.37
C MET A 190 18.09 -14.40 -3.29
N HIS A 191 18.00 -13.13 -2.89
CA HIS A 191 18.41 -11.99 -3.74
C HIS A 191 19.83 -11.47 -3.45
N LYS A 192 20.49 -11.92 -2.38
CA LYS A 192 21.89 -11.59 -2.04
C LYS A 192 22.19 -10.07 -2.04
N GLY A 193 21.25 -9.25 -1.61
CA GLY A 193 21.39 -7.79 -1.54
C GLY A 193 20.86 -7.02 -2.77
N TYR A 194 20.37 -7.69 -3.81
CA TYR A 194 19.82 -7.02 -5.00
C TYR A 194 18.39 -6.47 -4.82
N ASP A 195 17.67 -6.88 -3.77
CA ASP A 195 16.37 -6.32 -3.40
C ASP A 195 16.51 -5.50 -2.12
N LEU A 196 16.50 -4.17 -2.26
CA LEU A 196 16.65 -3.23 -1.15
C LEU A 196 15.58 -3.38 -0.05
N TYR A 197 14.44 -3.94 -0.40
CA TYR A 197 13.27 -3.99 0.48
C TYR A 197 13.05 -5.36 1.10
N ASN A 198 13.73 -6.36 0.60
CA ASN A 198 13.52 -7.77 0.95
C ASN A 198 12.07 -8.27 0.73
N ALA A 199 11.17 -7.42 0.26
CA ALA A 199 9.74 -7.73 0.13
C ALA A 199 9.32 -8.05 -1.30
N ALA A 200 10.03 -7.54 -2.32
CA ALA A 200 9.67 -7.72 -3.72
C ALA A 200 9.79 -9.19 -4.16
N VAL A 201 10.84 -9.89 -3.73
CA VAL A 201 11.03 -11.30 -4.05
C VAL A 201 9.92 -12.18 -3.46
N PRO A 202 9.57 -12.13 -2.16
CA PRO A 202 8.46 -12.91 -1.61
C PRO A 202 7.12 -12.61 -2.29
N ILE A 203 6.80 -11.34 -2.49
CA ILE A 203 5.54 -10.94 -3.15
C ILE A 203 5.51 -11.45 -4.59
N GLY A 204 6.61 -11.31 -5.33
CA GLY A 204 6.73 -11.80 -6.71
C GLY A 204 6.56 -13.31 -6.81
N LEU A 205 7.17 -14.08 -5.91
CA LEU A 205 7.02 -15.54 -5.86
C LEU A 205 5.58 -15.96 -5.56
N ILE A 206 4.94 -15.31 -4.57
CA ILE A 206 3.53 -15.57 -4.22
C ILE A 206 2.62 -15.21 -5.41
N ALA A 207 2.86 -14.07 -6.06
CA ALA A 207 2.13 -13.65 -7.24
C ALA A 207 2.25 -14.65 -8.40
N PHE A 208 3.47 -15.07 -8.68
CA PHE A 208 3.74 -16.07 -9.74
C PHE A 208 3.02 -17.39 -9.48
N PHE A 209 3.11 -17.89 -8.24
CA PHE A 209 2.43 -19.12 -7.83
C PHE A 209 0.91 -18.99 -7.96
N LEU A 210 0.32 -17.92 -7.40
CA LEU A 210 -1.11 -17.70 -7.45
C LEU A 210 -1.60 -17.50 -8.89
N ARG A 211 -0.87 -16.71 -9.70
CA ARG A 211 -1.22 -16.51 -11.11
C ARG A 211 -1.21 -17.83 -11.87
N SER A 212 -0.19 -18.67 -11.64
CA SER A 212 -0.11 -19.98 -12.28
C SER A 212 -1.23 -20.90 -11.83
N LEU A 213 -1.53 -20.93 -10.54
CA LEU A 213 -2.61 -21.75 -10.01
C LEU A 213 -3.98 -21.31 -10.55
N LEU A 214 -4.30 -20.04 -10.46
CA LEU A 214 -5.64 -19.51 -10.77
C LEU A 214 -5.91 -19.47 -12.28
N TYR A 215 -4.93 -19.09 -13.10
CA TYR A 215 -5.16 -18.83 -14.53
C TYR A 215 -4.64 -19.94 -15.46
N LYS A 216 -3.73 -20.78 -14.99
CA LYS A 216 -3.23 -21.90 -15.81
C LYS A 216 -3.85 -23.23 -15.42
N ILE A 217 -3.90 -23.53 -14.11
CA ILE A 217 -4.45 -24.82 -13.63
C ILE A 217 -5.97 -24.80 -13.67
N PHE A 218 -6.59 -23.73 -13.17
CA PHE A 218 -8.05 -23.59 -13.17
C PHE A 218 -8.62 -22.97 -14.45
N THR A 219 -7.77 -22.67 -15.44
CA THR A 219 -8.14 -22.26 -16.80
C THR A 219 -9.03 -20.99 -16.88
N SER A 220 -8.98 -20.12 -15.90
CA SER A 220 -9.62 -18.80 -15.98
C SER A 220 -8.78 -17.85 -16.81
N ALA A 221 -9.42 -16.97 -17.59
CA ALA A 221 -8.71 -15.92 -18.31
C ALA A 221 -8.30 -14.78 -17.37
N PRO A 222 -7.03 -14.31 -17.42
CA PRO A 222 -6.65 -13.11 -16.68
C PRO A 222 -7.37 -11.88 -17.27
N PRO A 223 -7.58 -10.80 -16.47
CA PRO A 223 -8.18 -9.59 -16.99
C PRO A 223 -7.35 -8.99 -18.12
N ALA A 224 -8.01 -8.53 -19.17
CA ALA A 224 -7.37 -7.80 -20.25
C ALA A 224 -6.88 -6.44 -19.73
N SER A 225 -5.68 -6.02 -20.15
CA SER A 225 -5.22 -4.65 -19.92
C SER A 225 -5.72 -3.76 -21.06
N GLU A 226 -6.40 -2.68 -20.74
CA GLU A 226 -6.78 -1.64 -21.69
C GLU A 226 -5.89 -0.41 -21.50
N ASN A 227 -5.52 0.24 -22.59
CA ASN A 227 -4.88 1.55 -22.52
C ASN A 227 -5.94 2.59 -22.12
N VAL A 228 -5.78 3.18 -20.96
CA VAL A 228 -6.68 4.21 -20.45
C VAL A 228 -6.04 5.57 -20.65
N GLY A 229 -6.73 6.47 -21.32
CA GLY A 229 -6.33 7.88 -21.40
C GLY A 229 -6.38 8.52 -20.01
N LEU A 230 -5.37 9.34 -19.70
CA LEU A 230 -5.38 10.17 -18.50
C LEU A 230 -6.20 11.44 -18.76
N ALA A 231 -6.94 11.90 -17.75
CA ALA A 231 -7.62 13.20 -17.83
C ALA A 231 -6.58 14.33 -17.98
N ASP A 232 -6.91 15.39 -18.72
CA ASP A 232 -6.03 16.54 -18.94
C ASP A 232 -5.55 17.21 -17.63
N SER A 233 -6.40 17.15 -16.59
CA SER A 233 -6.07 17.63 -15.24
C SER A 233 -5.13 16.71 -14.44
N PHE A 234 -4.84 15.51 -14.93
CA PHE A 234 -4.03 14.53 -14.19
C PHE A 234 -2.60 15.06 -13.94
N VAL A 235 -1.94 15.55 -14.96
CA VAL A 235 -0.55 16.02 -14.86
C VAL A 235 -0.40 17.18 -13.87
N PRO A 236 -1.14 18.31 -13.99
CA PRO A 236 -0.97 19.42 -13.06
C PRO A 236 -1.34 19.06 -11.62
N VAL A 237 -2.38 18.26 -11.38
CA VAL A 237 -2.75 17.85 -10.01
C VAL A 237 -1.69 16.93 -9.42
N SER A 238 -1.21 15.95 -10.17
CA SER A 238 -0.18 15.01 -9.71
C SER A 238 1.15 15.71 -9.45
N VAL A 239 1.58 16.59 -10.34
CA VAL A 239 2.80 17.40 -10.16
C VAL A 239 2.66 18.31 -8.93
N GLY A 240 1.54 19.02 -8.80
CA GLY A 240 1.27 19.88 -7.65
C GLY A 240 1.30 19.10 -6.34
N PHE A 241 0.64 17.95 -6.28
CA PHE A 241 0.67 17.07 -5.10
C PHE A 241 2.10 16.61 -4.75
N CYS A 242 2.86 16.13 -5.73
CA CYS A 242 4.24 15.70 -5.51
C CYS A 242 5.13 16.86 -5.01
N LEU A 243 5.00 18.04 -5.60
CA LEU A 243 5.75 19.22 -5.17
C LEU A 243 5.44 19.58 -3.71
N VAL A 244 4.17 19.56 -3.30
CA VAL A 244 3.77 19.83 -1.92
C VAL A 244 4.37 18.77 -0.98
N VAL A 245 4.25 17.48 -1.31
CA VAL A 245 4.79 16.40 -0.48
C VAL A 245 6.30 16.53 -0.33
N PHE A 246 7.04 16.74 -1.42
CA PHE A 246 8.50 16.89 -1.38
C PHE A 246 8.93 18.15 -0.62
N ALA A 247 8.27 19.29 -0.87
CA ALA A 247 8.57 20.53 -0.15
C ALA A 247 8.39 20.35 1.36
N LEU A 248 7.27 19.76 1.78
CA LEU A 248 7.01 19.48 3.18
C LEU A 248 7.99 18.48 3.79
N ALA A 249 8.39 17.44 3.05
CA ALA A 249 9.41 16.49 3.48
C ALA A 249 10.77 17.17 3.68
N ILE A 250 11.17 18.06 2.76
CA ILE A 250 12.43 18.85 2.87
C ILE A 250 12.36 19.76 4.09
N VAL A 251 11.29 20.55 4.24
CA VAL A 251 11.11 21.46 5.38
C VAL A 251 11.14 20.70 6.69
N TRP A 252 10.45 19.56 6.77
CA TRP A 252 10.45 18.69 7.93
C TRP A 252 11.85 18.14 8.23
N GLY A 253 12.55 17.64 7.22
CA GLY A 253 13.92 17.14 7.36
C GLY A 253 14.90 18.21 7.86
N LEU A 254 14.82 19.43 7.31
CA LEU A 254 15.64 20.56 7.73
C LEU A 254 15.34 20.97 9.18
N ALA A 255 14.06 21.02 9.57
CA ALA A 255 13.64 21.35 10.94
C ALA A 255 14.15 20.32 11.98
N LEU A 256 14.34 19.07 11.59
CA LEU A 256 14.92 18.01 12.42
C LEU A 256 16.46 17.98 12.43
N GLY A 257 17.11 18.91 11.74
CA GLY A 257 18.59 18.97 11.65
C GLY A 257 19.17 18.09 10.53
N GLY A 258 18.34 17.64 9.61
CA GLY A 258 18.69 16.71 8.54
C GLY A 258 19.83 17.18 7.62
N ALA A 259 20.05 18.47 7.44
CA ALA A 259 21.17 18.98 6.65
C ALA A 259 22.53 18.50 7.16
N LYS A 260 22.72 18.48 8.48
CA LYS A 260 23.98 18.00 9.12
C LYS A 260 24.14 16.50 8.95
N GLU A 261 23.07 15.75 9.18
CA GLU A 261 23.08 14.28 9.08
C GLU A 261 23.22 13.83 7.62
N TYR A 262 22.61 14.55 6.68
CA TYR A 262 22.80 14.33 5.25
C TYR A 262 24.25 14.58 4.81
N GLY A 263 24.89 15.60 5.35
CA GLY A 263 26.32 15.85 5.10
C GLY A 263 27.23 14.74 5.66
N ARG A 264 26.83 14.07 6.74
CA ARG A 264 27.51 12.86 7.25
C ARG A 264 27.28 11.67 6.31
N LEU A 265 26.04 11.40 5.95
CA LEU A 265 25.66 10.33 5.02
C LEU A 265 26.45 10.42 3.71
N LEU A 266 26.59 11.61 3.12
CA LEU A 266 27.37 11.81 1.91
C LEU A 266 28.87 11.50 2.08
N ARG A 267 29.45 11.75 3.27
CA ARG A 267 30.83 11.38 3.57
C ARG A 267 31.03 9.89 3.77
N ASP A 268 30.03 9.24 4.32
CA ASP A 268 30.05 7.81 4.62
C ASP A 268 29.52 6.97 3.44
N SER A 269 29.08 7.63 2.34
CA SER A 269 28.57 6.94 1.15
C SER A 269 29.67 6.12 0.48
N GLY A 270 29.38 4.83 0.25
CA GLY A 270 30.32 3.87 -0.32
C GLY A 270 31.03 2.98 0.72
N TYR A 271 30.84 3.22 1.99
CA TYR A 271 31.26 2.33 3.06
C TYR A 271 30.08 1.44 3.50
N ASN A 272 30.34 0.15 3.72
CA ASN A 272 29.37 -0.70 4.41
C ASN A 272 29.15 -0.14 5.81
N VAL A 273 27.94 0.33 6.06
CA VAL A 273 27.50 0.70 7.40
C VAL A 273 26.80 -0.53 7.96
N ASP A 274 27.52 -1.26 8.82
CA ASP A 274 26.95 -2.35 9.61
C ASP A 274 25.97 -1.83 10.67
#